data_4dfe035d4e12e3caf36cca803629b23c
#
_entry.id   4dfe035d4e12e3caf36cca803629b23c
#
_cell.length_a   1.000
_cell.length_b   1.000
_cell.length_c   1.000
_cell.angle_alpha   90.00
_cell.angle_beta   90.00
_cell.angle_gamma   90.00
#
_symmetry.space_group_name_H-M   'P 1'
#
loop_
_entity.id
_entity.type
_entity.pdbx_description
1 polymer ?
#
loop_
_entity_poly.entity_id
_entity_poly.type
_entity_poly.pdbx_seq_one_letter_code
_entity_poly.pdbx_strand_id
1 'polypeptide(L)'
;MIKKRETMLDNAGALILGAREEDYGKPSVNFGNIAERWSQHVGVKLEAWQVALMMADLKIARMATTQKYHHDSAVDLIGYAALTGELADV
;
A
#
# COMPACT_ATOMS: atom_id res chain seq x y z
N MET A 1 -7.77 -7.63 -27.00
CA MET A 1 -6.65 -8.15 -26.15
C MET A 1 -6.49 -7.29 -24.91
N ILE A 2 -6.49 -7.91 -23.75
CA ILE A 2 -6.28 -7.19 -22.49
C ILE A 2 -4.80 -6.90 -22.32
N LYS A 3 -4.47 -5.64 -22.03
CA LYS A 3 -3.07 -5.26 -21.79
C LYS A 3 -2.67 -5.66 -20.37
N LYS A 4 -1.40 -6.02 -20.20
CA LYS A 4 -0.87 -6.42 -18.90
C LYS A 4 -1.12 -5.37 -17.81
N ARG A 5 -0.99 -4.10 -18.14
CA ARG A 5 -1.25 -3.01 -17.19
C ARG A 5 -2.70 -2.98 -16.69
N GLU A 6 -3.65 -3.36 -17.54
CA GLU A 6 -5.05 -3.48 -17.13
C GLU A 6 -5.23 -4.61 -16.13
N THR A 7 -4.62 -5.76 -16.39
CA THR A 7 -4.64 -6.91 -15.48
C THR A 7 -4.04 -6.53 -14.13
N MET A 8 -2.94 -5.80 -14.14
CA MET A 8 -2.29 -5.36 -12.89
C MET A 8 -3.18 -4.43 -12.08
N LEU A 9 -3.85 -3.49 -12.74
CA LEU A 9 -4.79 -2.60 -12.07
C LEU A 9 -5.97 -3.37 -11.49
N ASP A 10 -6.50 -4.33 -12.23
CA ASP A 10 -7.61 -5.17 -11.78
C ASP A 10 -7.19 -6.02 -10.58
N ASN A 11 -5.99 -6.60 -10.62
CA ASN A 11 -5.47 -7.41 -9.52
C ASN A 11 -5.28 -6.57 -8.25
N ALA A 12 -4.72 -5.38 -8.39
CA ALA A 12 -4.54 -4.47 -7.26
C ALA A 12 -5.89 -4.05 -6.68
N GLY A 13 -6.85 -3.71 -7.54
CA GLY A 13 -8.19 -3.35 -7.13
C GLY A 13 -8.89 -4.46 -6.36
N ALA A 14 -8.84 -5.68 -6.89
CA ALA A 14 -9.44 -6.84 -6.22
C ALA A 14 -8.81 -7.07 -4.83
N LEU A 15 -7.52 -6.89 -4.71
CA LEU A 15 -6.80 -7.09 -3.45
C LEU A 15 -7.22 -6.07 -2.39
N ILE A 16 -7.18 -4.78 -2.71
CA ILE A 16 -7.45 -3.72 -1.72
C ILE A 16 -8.92 -3.54 -1.41
N LEU A 17 -9.81 -3.90 -2.35
CA LEU A 17 -11.26 -3.77 -2.15
C LEU A 17 -11.89 -5.04 -1.58
N GLY A 18 -11.16 -6.14 -1.54
CA GLY A 18 -11.68 -7.42 -1.09
C GLY A 18 -10.83 -8.06 -0.02
N ALA A 19 -9.86 -8.91 -0.44
CA ALA A 19 -9.11 -9.77 0.47
C ALA A 19 -8.41 -9.00 1.60
N ARG A 20 -7.79 -7.88 1.29
CA ARG A 20 -7.05 -7.10 2.30
C ARG A 20 -7.98 -6.51 3.34
N GLU A 21 -9.10 -5.92 2.93
CA GLU A 21 -10.06 -5.34 3.85
C GLU A 21 -10.72 -6.40 4.71
N GLU A 22 -10.98 -7.56 4.13
CA GLU A 22 -11.53 -8.71 4.85
C GLU A 22 -10.59 -9.19 5.95
N ASP A 23 -9.28 -9.24 5.66
CA ASP A 23 -8.27 -9.73 6.61
C ASP A 23 -7.89 -8.70 7.67
N TYR A 24 -7.80 -7.43 7.30
CA TYR A 24 -7.24 -6.38 8.16
C TYR A 24 -8.25 -5.31 8.58
N GLY A 25 -9.48 -5.37 8.07
CA GLY A 25 -10.50 -4.36 8.33
C GLY A 25 -10.32 -3.12 7.46
N LYS A 26 -11.03 -2.06 7.82
CA LYS A 26 -11.01 -0.81 7.06
C LYS A 26 -9.61 -0.21 7.05
N PRO A 27 -9.12 0.24 5.88
CA PRO A 27 -7.80 0.85 5.78
C PRO A 27 -7.59 2.03 6.74
N SER A 28 -8.61 2.87 6.93
CA SER A 28 -8.52 4.01 7.85
C SER A 28 -8.20 3.58 9.28
N VAL A 29 -8.76 2.46 9.74
CA VAL A 29 -8.52 1.92 11.07
C VAL A 29 -7.15 1.24 11.13
N ASN A 30 -6.87 0.34 10.18
CA ASN A 30 -5.62 -0.41 10.16
C ASN A 30 -4.40 0.52 10.02
N PHE A 31 -4.40 1.39 9.03
CA PHE A 31 -3.28 2.31 8.80
C PHE A 31 -3.20 3.39 9.87
N GLY A 32 -4.35 3.79 10.45
CA GLY A 32 -4.35 4.70 11.58
C GLY A 32 -3.65 4.11 12.80
N ASN A 33 -3.91 2.84 13.10
CA ASN A 33 -3.25 2.13 14.19
C ASN A 33 -1.75 1.98 13.94
N ILE A 34 -1.36 1.64 12.73
CA ILE A 34 0.06 1.53 12.36
C ILE A 34 0.74 2.90 12.50
N ALA A 35 0.09 3.96 12.01
CA ALA A 35 0.64 5.31 12.09
C ALA A 35 0.90 5.73 13.54
N GLU A 36 -0.03 5.42 14.44
CA GLU A 36 0.13 5.73 15.86
C GLU A 36 1.34 5.01 16.44
N ARG A 37 1.49 3.73 16.16
CA ARG A 37 2.61 2.95 16.69
C ARG A 37 3.95 3.40 16.10
N TRP A 38 3.99 3.61 14.79
CA TRP A 38 5.22 4.03 14.11
C TRP A 38 5.64 5.45 14.52
N SER A 39 4.67 6.32 14.79
CA SER A 39 4.97 7.67 15.30
C SER A 39 5.77 7.61 16.60
N GLN A 40 5.48 6.66 17.47
CA GLN A 40 6.19 6.47 18.72
C GLN A 40 7.64 6.06 18.49
N HIS A 41 7.89 5.22 17.48
CA HIS A 41 9.24 4.75 17.16
C HIS A 41 10.11 5.86 16.57
N VAL A 42 9.55 6.70 15.71
CA VAL A 42 10.32 7.71 14.98
C VAL A 42 10.32 9.09 15.68
N GLY A 43 9.46 9.29 16.66
CA GLY A 43 9.43 10.52 17.43
C GLY A 43 8.75 11.70 16.75
N VAL A 44 8.07 11.49 15.63
CA VAL A 44 7.25 12.50 14.94
C VAL A 44 5.91 11.88 14.58
N LYS A 45 4.89 12.72 14.46
CA LYS A 45 3.55 12.24 14.11
C LYS A 45 3.51 11.82 12.64
N LEU A 46 3.09 10.58 12.42
CA LEU A 46 2.81 10.03 11.08
C LEU A 46 1.30 9.94 10.89
N GLU A 47 0.85 10.26 9.70
CA GLU A 47 -0.55 10.10 9.32
C GLU A 47 -0.75 8.78 8.58
N ALA A 48 -1.99 8.29 8.55
CA ALA A 48 -2.31 7.01 7.90
C ALA A 48 -1.87 6.97 6.43
N TRP A 49 -2.08 8.06 5.68
CA TRP A 49 -1.68 8.13 4.27
C TRP A 49 -0.15 8.04 4.10
N GLN A 50 0.61 8.57 5.06
CA GLN A 50 2.07 8.48 5.05
C GLN A 50 2.54 7.04 5.27
N VAL A 51 1.84 6.29 6.11
CA VAL A 51 2.14 4.86 6.31
C VAL A 51 1.91 4.09 5.00
N ALA A 52 0.81 4.34 4.30
CA ALA A 52 0.56 3.71 3.01
C ALA A 52 1.67 4.04 2.01
N LEU A 53 2.14 5.28 1.98
CA LEU A 53 3.24 5.72 1.13
C LEU A 53 4.55 5.00 1.51
N MET A 54 4.82 4.84 2.80
CA MET A 54 5.99 4.11 3.30
C MET A 54 5.93 2.63 2.91
N MET A 55 4.76 2.03 2.92
CA MET A 55 4.59 0.65 2.45
C MET A 55 4.84 0.53 0.94
N ALA A 56 4.46 1.55 0.18
CA ALA A 56 4.82 1.62 -1.25
C ALA A 56 6.35 1.65 -1.42
N ASP A 57 7.04 2.45 -0.62
CA ASP A 57 8.51 2.50 -0.62
C ASP A 57 9.14 1.13 -0.33
N LEU A 58 8.55 0.37 0.59
CA LEU A 58 9.02 -0.97 0.92
C LEU A 58 8.97 -1.88 -0.31
N LYS A 59 7.91 -1.79 -1.09
CA LYS A 59 7.76 -2.59 -2.32
C LYS A 59 8.75 -2.15 -3.40
N ILE A 60 8.99 -0.86 -3.52
CA ILE A 60 10.02 -0.31 -4.41
C ILE A 60 11.41 -0.81 -3.99
N ALA A 61 11.73 -0.71 -2.71
CA ALA A 61 13.03 -1.14 -2.17
C ALA A 61 13.29 -2.63 -2.41
N ARG A 62 12.25 -3.46 -2.30
CA ARG A 62 12.37 -4.89 -2.54
C ARG A 62 12.84 -5.21 -3.96
N MET A 63 12.28 -4.52 -4.96
CA MET A 63 12.68 -4.71 -6.35
C MET A 63 14.03 -4.05 -6.64
N ALA A 64 14.29 -2.90 -6.05
CA ALA A 64 15.57 -2.20 -6.22
C ALA A 64 16.74 -3.01 -5.64
N THR A 65 16.56 -3.64 -4.49
CA THR A 65 17.60 -4.44 -3.84
C THR A 65 17.96 -5.68 -4.67
N THR A 66 16.96 -6.39 -5.16
CA THR A 66 17.18 -7.59 -5.96
C THR A 66 17.52 -7.30 -7.42
N GLN A 67 17.23 -6.09 -7.88
CA GLN A 67 17.31 -5.67 -9.28
C GLN A 67 16.53 -6.59 -10.20
N LYS A 68 15.40 -7.11 -9.70
CA LYS A 68 14.51 -7.99 -10.45
C LYS A 68 13.07 -7.52 -10.30
N TYR A 69 12.33 -7.64 -11.38
CA TYR A 69 10.89 -7.45 -11.33
C TYR A 69 10.25 -8.51 -10.43
N HIS A 70 9.37 -8.08 -9.54
CA HIS A 70 8.60 -8.97 -8.68
C HIS A 70 7.14 -8.59 -8.82
N HIS A 71 6.36 -9.46 -9.45
CA HIS A 71 4.97 -9.17 -9.82
C HIS A 71 4.11 -8.79 -8.61
N ASP A 72 4.16 -9.57 -7.54
CA ASP A 72 3.35 -9.30 -6.35
C ASP A 72 3.70 -7.95 -5.72
N SER A 73 4.99 -7.60 -5.70
CA SER A 73 5.42 -6.30 -5.19
C SER A 73 4.91 -5.16 -6.06
N ALA A 74 4.90 -5.32 -7.38
CA ALA A 74 4.38 -4.32 -8.31
C ALA A 74 2.87 -4.12 -8.13
N VAL A 75 2.12 -5.21 -7.97
CA VAL A 75 0.68 -5.16 -7.71
C VAL A 75 0.42 -4.47 -6.36
N ASP A 76 1.16 -4.85 -5.32
CA ASP A 76 1.03 -4.24 -4.00
C ASP A 76 1.35 -2.75 -4.03
N LEU A 77 2.35 -2.36 -4.81
CA LEU A 77 2.71 -0.95 -4.98
C LEU A 77 1.54 -0.13 -5.53
N ILE A 78 0.85 -0.66 -6.53
CA ILE A 78 -0.34 -0.02 -7.08
C ILE A 78 -1.41 0.13 -5.99
N GLY A 79 -1.64 -0.93 -5.23
CA GLY A 79 -2.61 -0.93 -4.13
C GLY A 79 -2.28 0.10 -3.05
N TYR A 80 -1.04 0.18 -2.63
CA TYR A 80 -0.62 1.17 -1.62
C TYR A 80 -0.71 2.59 -2.15
N ALA A 81 -0.43 2.81 -3.43
CA ALA A 81 -0.59 4.13 -4.04
C ALA A 81 -2.06 4.56 -4.00
N ALA A 82 -2.97 3.66 -4.34
CA ALA A 82 -4.41 3.93 -4.28
C ALA A 82 -4.86 4.21 -2.84
N LEU A 83 -4.39 3.42 -1.88
CA LEU A 83 -4.71 3.62 -0.46
C LEU A 83 -4.16 4.95 0.06
N THR A 84 -2.99 5.38 -0.40
CA THR A 84 -2.43 6.69 -0.05
C THR A 84 -3.42 7.79 -0.44
N GLY A 85 -3.97 7.73 -1.64
CA GLY A 85 -4.95 8.71 -2.10
C GLY A 85 -6.24 8.69 -1.28
N GLU A 86 -6.73 7.49 -0.94
CA GLU A 86 -7.96 7.35 -0.14
C GLU A 86 -7.77 7.87 1.28
N LEU A 87 -6.61 7.61 1.88
CA LEU A 87 -6.34 7.96 3.28
C LEU A 87 -5.90 9.41 3.47
N ALA A 88 -5.46 10.06 2.41
CA ALA A 88 -5.12 11.47 2.46
C ALA A 88 -6.41 12.29 2.58
N ASP A 89 -6.49 13.10 3.61
CA ASP A 89 -7.67 13.92 3.86
C ASP A 89 -7.57 15.25 3.10
N VAL A 90 -7.75 15.16 1.80
CA VAL A 90 -7.65 16.32 0.90
C VAL A 90 -8.88 16.44 0.01
#